data_cf5a495eeef1cf42d55e450a39972c46
#
_entry.id   cf5a495eeef1cf42d55e450a39972c46
#
_cell.length_a   1.000
_cell.length_b   1.000
_cell.length_c   1.000
_cell.angle_alpha   90.00
_cell.angle_beta   90.00
_cell.angle_gamma   90.00
#
_symmetry.space_group_name_H-M   'P 1'
#
loop_
_entity.id
_entity.type
_entity.pdbx_description
1 polymer ?
#
loop_
_entity_poly.entity_id
_entity_poly.type
_entity_poly.pdbx_seq_one_letter_code
_entity_poly.pdbx_strand_id
1 'polypeptide(L)'
;MEHPPESPGGSAKLENERCAMSILPPSEGRELEAFEHPLAARYASKAMVRLLSPLYRMRVWRRLWVALAESEAELGLPISPAQLQELRATQDAVDLEAVARHEASLRHDVMAAIHAWGDQAPLARPIIHLGATSCFVTDNGDLLICREALALLRTRLCDVIAALATFAGQWQDQACLGFTHFQPAQPTTVGKRATLWIQDLLLDLEDLDHVLRTTPVRGIKGTTGTQASFLELFDGDGERVEALEARFCAKVGVAAIPVSGQTATRKLEDRLGQVLCGIAASASKFACDLRLLQHLKEVEEPFETSQVGSSAMPYKRNPMRSERINSLARFVLGLVPSSYQTSATQWMERTLDDSAHRRLTVSQGLMAVDAILVLYRNIASALVVYPRMIEARLLGELPFMAAEVMLMEAVKRGGDRQDLHERFRVAAQEAGRRIKQEGRPNELLALLAADPAWAMTEPELRALLDPVRFTGRAGDQVRRFLATEVAAALAGHRPGAEAPVRV
;
A
#
# COMPACT_ATOMS: atom_id res chain seq x y z
N MET A 1 -39.19 -38.45 -63.26
CA MET A 1 -38.15 -38.27 -64.24
C MET A 1 -37.18 -37.26 -63.71
N GLU A 2 -36.08 -37.78 -63.42
CA GLU A 2 -34.70 -37.30 -63.44
C GLU A 2 -34.28 -36.21 -62.40
N HIS A 3 -33.52 -36.69 -61.44
CA HIS A 3 -32.62 -35.89 -60.61
C HIS A 3 -31.38 -35.49 -61.41
N PRO A 4 -30.79 -34.29 -61.22
CA PRO A 4 -29.40 -34.04 -61.53
C PRO A 4 -28.51 -34.16 -60.28
N PRO A 5 -27.20 -34.29 -60.47
CA PRO A 5 -26.28 -34.96 -59.55
C PRO A 5 -25.68 -34.04 -58.48
N GLU A 6 -25.23 -34.68 -57.40
CA GLU A 6 -24.42 -34.10 -56.31
C GLU A 6 -23.10 -33.54 -56.85
N SER A 7 -22.67 -32.39 -56.32
CA SER A 7 -21.32 -31.86 -56.41
C SER A 7 -20.65 -31.80 -55.02
N PRO A 8 -19.34 -31.99 -54.94
CA PRO A 8 -18.63 -32.42 -53.74
C PRO A 8 -18.33 -31.29 -52.76
N GLY A 9 -18.27 -31.69 -51.50
CA GLY A 9 -18.03 -30.84 -50.36
C GLY A 9 -16.73 -30.03 -50.38
N GLY A 10 -16.88 -28.78 -49.99
CA GLY A 10 -15.80 -27.93 -49.56
C GLY A 10 -16.01 -27.60 -48.07
N SER A 11 -15.37 -28.36 -47.19
CA SER A 11 -15.28 -28.00 -45.78
C SER A 11 -14.38 -26.78 -45.66
N ALA A 12 -14.98 -25.61 -45.61
CA ALA A 12 -14.29 -24.40 -45.14
C ALA A 12 -14.01 -24.56 -43.66
N LYS A 13 -12.78 -24.88 -43.31
CA LYS A 13 -12.24 -24.71 -41.98
C LYS A 13 -12.33 -23.24 -41.62
N LEU A 14 -13.26 -22.89 -40.75
CA LEU A 14 -13.22 -21.65 -39.98
C LEU A 14 -11.99 -21.77 -39.05
N GLU A 15 -10.86 -21.25 -39.50
CA GLU A 15 -9.75 -20.93 -38.61
C GLU A 15 -10.22 -19.80 -37.71
N ASN A 16 -10.59 -20.20 -36.48
CA ASN A 16 -10.74 -19.28 -35.36
C ASN A 16 -9.37 -18.65 -35.10
N GLU A 17 -9.16 -17.44 -35.59
CA GLU A 17 -8.10 -16.57 -35.10
C GLU A 17 -8.40 -16.31 -33.59
N ARG A 18 -7.81 -17.16 -32.75
CA ARG A 18 -7.70 -16.91 -31.32
C ARG A 18 -6.88 -15.64 -31.17
N CYS A 19 -7.53 -14.56 -30.84
CA CYS A 19 -6.88 -13.36 -30.32
C CYS A 19 -6.15 -13.75 -29.02
N ALA A 20 -4.91 -14.19 -29.17
CA ALA A 20 -4.04 -14.54 -28.06
C ALA A 20 -3.65 -13.25 -27.34
N MET A 21 -4.38 -12.90 -26.30
CA MET A 21 -3.86 -12.00 -25.27
C MET A 21 -2.68 -12.71 -24.58
N SER A 22 -1.50 -12.56 -25.19
CA SER A 22 -0.23 -12.98 -24.61
C SER A 22 0.07 -12.12 -23.38
N ILE A 23 -0.32 -12.62 -22.21
CA ILE A 23 -0.12 -11.88 -20.96
C ILE A 23 1.28 -12.10 -20.37
N LEU A 24 2.03 -13.12 -20.74
CA LEU A 24 3.45 -13.37 -20.40
C LEU A 24 3.98 -14.52 -21.25
N PRO A 25 5.31 -14.59 -21.55
CA PRO A 25 5.89 -15.78 -22.16
C PRO A 25 5.74 -16.97 -21.21
N PRO A 26 5.42 -18.17 -21.70
CA PRO A 26 5.32 -19.35 -20.87
C PRO A 26 6.69 -19.64 -20.25
N SER A 27 6.78 -19.67 -18.91
CA SER A 27 7.90 -20.33 -18.25
C SER A 27 7.68 -21.84 -18.36
N GLU A 28 8.73 -22.59 -18.67
CA GLU A 28 8.68 -24.05 -18.72
C GLU A 28 8.02 -24.58 -17.43
N GLY A 29 6.93 -25.37 -17.58
CA GLY A 29 6.22 -26.02 -16.49
C GLY A 29 4.93 -25.34 -15.96
N ARG A 30 4.42 -24.27 -16.60
CA ARG A 30 3.11 -23.70 -16.24
C ARG A 30 1.98 -24.40 -16.99
N GLU A 31 0.98 -24.88 -16.23
CA GLU A 31 -0.31 -25.25 -16.81
C GLU A 31 -1.01 -23.99 -17.30
N LEU A 32 -1.02 -23.76 -18.61
CA LEU A 32 -1.62 -22.58 -19.25
C LEU A 32 -3.14 -22.46 -19.04
N GLU A 33 -3.78 -23.55 -18.62
CA GLU A 33 -5.23 -23.62 -18.36
C GLU A 33 -5.59 -23.44 -16.88
N ALA A 34 -4.59 -23.19 -15.99
CA ALA A 34 -4.83 -22.95 -14.58
C ALA A 34 -5.13 -21.47 -14.30
N PHE A 35 -6.10 -21.21 -13.40
CA PHE A 35 -6.36 -19.84 -12.93
C PHE A 35 -5.21 -19.36 -12.06
N GLU A 36 -4.60 -18.24 -12.46
CA GLU A 36 -3.62 -17.53 -11.64
C GLU A 36 -4.26 -16.30 -10.97
N HIS A 37 -4.07 -16.17 -9.66
CA HIS A 37 -4.61 -15.03 -8.93
C HIS A 37 -3.91 -13.73 -9.36
N PRO A 38 -4.63 -12.69 -9.85
CA PRO A 38 -4.03 -11.49 -10.43
C PRO A 38 -3.08 -10.73 -9.47
N LEU A 39 -3.35 -10.74 -8.17
CA LEU A 39 -2.45 -10.12 -7.19
C LEU A 39 -1.06 -10.75 -7.23
N ALA A 40 -0.95 -12.06 -7.27
CA ALA A 40 0.34 -12.75 -7.29
C ALA A 40 1.00 -12.70 -8.68
N ALA A 41 0.22 -12.93 -9.76
CA ALA A 41 0.75 -13.05 -11.10
C ALA A 41 1.12 -11.69 -11.72
N ARG A 42 0.36 -10.61 -11.40
CA ARG A 42 0.45 -9.35 -12.12
C ARG A 42 0.81 -8.13 -11.26
N TYR A 43 0.32 -8.03 -10.02
CA TYR A 43 0.37 -6.76 -9.29
C TYR A 43 1.42 -6.70 -8.21
N ALA A 44 1.46 -7.70 -7.31
CA ALA A 44 2.38 -7.71 -6.18
C ALA A 44 3.83 -7.95 -6.61
N SER A 45 4.76 -7.49 -5.80
CA SER A 45 6.18 -7.74 -6.03
C SER A 45 6.55 -9.20 -5.80
N LYS A 46 7.60 -9.65 -6.48
CA LYS A 46 8.15 -11.00 -6.26
C LYS A 46 8.57 -11.23 -4.81
N ALA A 47 9.02 -10.19 -4.10
CA ALA A 47 9.41 -10.29 -2.69
C ALA A 47 8.21 -10.63 -1.81
N MET A 48 7.07 -9.93 -1.96
CA MET A 48 5.84 -10.19 -1.21
C MET A 48 5.27 -11.58 -1.56
N VAL A 49 5.20 -11.93 -2.84
CA VAL A 49 4.73 -13.25 -3.28
C VAL A 49 5.58 -14.38 -2.70
N ARG A 50 6.91 -14.20 -2.62
CA ARG A 50 7.83 -15.16 -2.00
C ARG A 50 7.54 -15.36 -0.51
N LEU A 51 7.35 -14.27 0.26
CA LEU A 51 7.02 -14.35 1.70
C LEU A 51 5.73 -15.14 1.97
N LEU A 52 4.77 -15.04 1.06
CA LEU A 52 3.46 -15.68 1.19
C LEU A 52 3.40 -17.07 0.54
N SER A 53 4.52 -17.58 -0.01
CA SER A 53 4.56 -18.86 -0.72
C SER A 53 4.48 -20.06 0.24
N PRO A 54 3.96 -21.20 -0.23
CA PRO A 54 3.97 -22.45 0.55
C PRO A 54 5.37 -22.87 0.98
N LEU A 55 6.38 -22.72 0.11
CA LEU A 55 7.76 -23.05 0.43
C LEU A 55 8.30 -22.21 1.59
N TYR A 56 8.04 -20.89 1.57
CA TYR A 56 8.49 -20.00 2.63
C TYR A 56 7.82 -20.34 3.97
N ARG A 57 6.51 -20.62 3.96
CA ARG A 57 5.76 -21.09 5.15
C ARG A 57 6.37 -22.34 5.75
N MET A 58 6.68 -23.34 4.94
CA MET A 58 7.32 -24.57 5.44
C MET A 58 8.70 -24.32 6.06
N ARG A 59 9.51 -23.44 5.49
CA ARG A 59 10.79 -23.00 6.07
C ARG A 59 10.60 -22.30 7.41
N VAL A 60 9.60 -21.44 7.55
CA VAL A 60 9.26 -20.80 8.83
C VAL A 60 8.86 -21.86 9.86
N TRP A 61 8.01 -22.83 9.51
CA TRP A 61 7.62 -23.90 10.41
C TRP A 61 8.82 -24.72 10.88
N ARG A 62 9.75 -25.09 10.00
CA ARG A 62 10.98 -25.82 10.37
C ARG A 62 11.87 -24.98 11.29
N ARG A 63 12.03 -23.69 11.04
CA ARG A 63 12.74 -22.77 11.96
C ARG A 63 12.12 -22.77 13.37
N LEU A 64 10.79 -22.76 13.46
CA LEU A 64 10.08 -22.81 14.73
C LEU A 64 10.31 -24.15 15.47
N TRP A 65 10.27 -25.28 14.76
CA TRP A 65 10.57 -26.58 15.35
C TRP A 65 12.03 -26.72 15.78
N VAL A 66 13.00 -26.18 15.04
CA VAL A 66 14.41 -26.12 15.47
C VAL A 66 14.53 -25.31 16.75
N ALA A 67 13.94 -24.11 16.80
CA ALA A 67 13.98 -23.26 17.98
C ALA A 67 13.35 -23.92 19.22
N LEU A 68 12.26 -24.68 19.03
CA LEU A 68 11.62 -25.46 20.10
C LEU A 68 12.57 -26.57 20.60
N ALA A 69 13.04 -27.47 19.71
CA ALA A 69 13.88 -28.59 20.07
C ALA A 69 15.20 -28.16 20.75
N GLU A 70 15.81 -27.08 20.27
CA GLU A 70 16.99 -26.49 20.91
C GLU A 70 16.68 -26.00 22.33
N SER A 71 15.54 -25.30 22.51
CA SER A 71 15.15 -24.78 23.82
C SER A 71 14.81 -25.90 24.81
N GLU A 72 14.21 -26.98 24.33
CA GLU A 72 13.91 -28.22 25.09
C GLU A 72 15.20 -28.94 25.50
N ALA A 73 16.16 -29.09 24.58
CA ALA A 73 17.45 -29.69 24.87
C ALA A 73 18.27 -28.87 25.92
N GLU A 74 18.27 -27.56 25.80
CA GLU A 74 18.93 -26.64 26.74
C GLU A 74 18.33 -26.72 28.15
N LEU A 75 17.10 -27.18 28.30
CA LEU A 75 16.41 -27.40 29.57
C LEU A 75 16.49 -28.86 30.02
N GLY A 76 17.29 -29.70 29.37
CA GLY A 76 17.59 -31.05 29.80
C GLY A 76 16.61 -32.11 29.37
N LEU A 77 15.74 -31.88 28.39
CA LEU A 77 15.01 -32.98 27.76
C LEU A 77 15.98 -33.86 26.95
N PRO A 78 15.69 -35.14 26.78
CA PRO A 78 16.61 -36.13 26.19
C PRO A 78 16.71 -35.99 24.66
N ILE A 79 17.17 -34.82 24.21
CA ILE A 79 17.40 -34.46 22.79
C ILE A 79 18.91 -34.44 22.57
N SER A 80 19.40 -35.31 21.68
CA SER A 80 20.82 -35.44 21.42
C SER A 80 21.38 -34.33 20.50
N PRO A 81 22.69 -33.99 20.60
CA PRO A 81 23.31 -33.06 19.66
C PRO A 81 23.22 -33.51 18.21
N ALA A 82 23.23 -34.84 17.94
CA ALA A 82 23.09 -35.39 16.59
C ALA A 82 21.70 -35.10 15.99
N GLN A 83 20.61 -35.18 16.78
CA GLN A 83 19.26 -34.83 16.35
C GLN A 83 19.16 -33.34 16.01
N LEU A 84 19.70 -32.45 16.85
CA LEU A 84 19.70 -31.00 16.58
C LEU A 84 20.51 -30.67 15.33
N GLN A 85 21.65 -31.35 15.13
CA GLN A 85 22.49 -31.14 13.94
C GLN A 85 21.73 -31.57 12.66
N GLU A 86 21.03 -32.70 12.70
CA GLU A 86 20.21 -33.17 11.55
C GLU A 86 19.07 -32.21 11.23
N LEU A 87 18.34 -31.68 12.24
CA LEU A 87 17.32 -30.66 12.03
C LEU A 87 17.87 -29.43 11.35
N ARG A 88 18.99 -28.88 11.84
CA ARG A 88 19.63 -27.69 11.25
C ARG A 88 20.09 -27.94 9.82
N ALA A 89 20.67 -29.10 9.54
CA ALA A 89 21.16 -29.45 8.22
C ALA A 89 20.06 -29.58 7.18
N THR A 90 18.86 -29.98 7.59
CA THR A 90 17.74 -30.26 6.69
C THR A 90 16.63 -29.20 6.70
N GLN A 91 16.71 -28.16 7.57
CA GLN A 91 15.61 -27.22 7.79
C GLN A 91 15.18 -26.46 6.52
N ASP A 92 16.13 -26.13 5.63
CA ASP A 92 15.83 -25.36 4.40
C ASP A 92 15.54 -26.23 3.18
N ALA A 93 15.83 -27.54 3.25
CA ALA A 93 15.65 -28.50 2.16
C ALA A 93 14.20 -29.05 2.14
N VAL A 94 13.22 -28.17 1.95
CA VAL A 94 11.80 -28.53 1.94
C VAL A 94 11.42 -29.25 0.66
N ASP A 95 10.88 -30.48 0.78
CA ASP A 95 10.24 -31.24 -0.29
C ASP A 95 8.71 -31.06 -0.23
N LEU A 96 8.18 -30.15 -1.05
CA LEU A 96 6.71 -29.88 -1.10
C LEU A 96 5.92 -31.06 -1.71
N GLU A 97 6.53 -31.87 -2.57
CA GLU A 97 5.86 -33.06 -3.12
C GLU A 97 5.68 -34.15 -2.05
N ALA A 98 6.71 -34.35 -1.22
CA ALA A 98 6.58 -35.24 -0.07
C ALA A 98 5.50 -34.76 0.90
N VAL A 99 5.45 -33.45 1.21
CA VAL A 99 4.38 -32.88 2.04
C VAL A 99 3.01 -33.16 1.41
N ALA A 100 2.84 -32.93 0.11
CA ALA A 100 1.57 -33.16 -0.58
C ALA A 100 1.16 -34.66 -0.55
N ARG A 101 2.10 -35.59 -0.76
CA ARG A 101 1.84 -37.04 -0.65
C ARG A 101 1.36 -37.43 0.76
N HIS A 102 2.02 -36.95 1.80
CA HIS A 102 1.60 -37.21 3.19
C HIS A 102 0.24 -36.56 3.50
N GLU A 103 -0.01 -35.35 3.03
CA GLU A 103 -1.27 -34.65 3.27
C GLU A 103 -2.45 -35.37 2.61
N ALA A 104 -2.29 -35.90 1.40
CA ALA A 104 -3.30 -36.68 0.72
C ALA A 104 -3.77 -37.92 1.52
N SER A 105 -2.85 -38.54 2.28
CA SER A 105 -3.17 -39.72 3.12
C SER A 105 -3.65 -39.35 4.51
N LEU A 106 -2.98 -38.36 5.16
CA LEU A 106 -3.23 -37.99 6.55
C LEU A 106 -4.36 -36.96 6.71
N ARG A 107 -4.67 -36.20 5.66
CA ARG A 107 -5.65 -35.12 5.64
C ARG A 107 -5.40 -34.07 6.74
N HIS A 108 -4.12 -33.81 7.01
CA HIS A 108 -3.69 -32.88 8.04
C HIS A 108 -2.34 -32.27 7.66
N ASP A 109 -2.33 -30.98 7.37
CA ASP A 109 -1.19 -30.21 6.84
C ASP A 109 0.05 -30.25 7.74
N VAL A 110 -0.11 -30.00 9.05
CA VAL A 110 1.02 -29.98 10.00
C VAL A 110 1.62 -31.37 10.18
N MET A 111 0.77 -32.43 10.31
CA MET A 111 1.26 -33.79 10.40
C MET A 111 1.97 -34.22 9.13
N ALA A 112 1.47 -33.84 7.96
CA ALA A 112 2.12 -34.09 6.68
C ALA A 112 3.51 -33.44 6.62
N ALA A 113 3.65 -32.19 7.08
CA ALA A 113 4.93 -31.50 7.15
C ALA A 113 5.91 -32.19 8.13
N ILE A 114 5.43 -32.67 9.29
CA ILE A 114 6.23 -33.42 10.27
C ILE A 114 6.75 -34.73 9.65
N HIS A 115 5.87 -35.52 9.01
CA HIS A 115 6.27 -36.78 8.39
C HIS A 115 7.24 -36.57 7.22
N ALA A 116 6.96 -35.62 6.33
CA ALA A 116 7.85 -35.30 5.21
C ALA A 116 9.23 -34.83 5.67
N TRP A 117 9.31 -34.12 6.79
CA TRP A 117 10.60 -33.76 7.36
C TRP A 117 11.27 -34.91 8.10
N GLY A 118 10.50 -35.72 8.83
CA GLY A 118 10.98 -36.93 9.49
C GLY A 118 11.59 -37.96 8.52
N ASP A 119 11.09 -38.04 7.28
CA ASP A 119 11.69 -38.89 6.23
C ASP A 119 13.09 -38.37 5.81
N GLN A 120 13.33 -37.05 5.89
CA GLN A 120 14.63 -36.43 5.61
C GLN A 120 15.56 -36.40 6.84
N ALA A 121 14.99 -36.48 8.05
CA ALA A 121 15.68 -36.37 9.32
C ALA A 121 15.28 -37.52 10.26
N PRO A 122 15.65 -38.78 9.94
CA PRO A 122 15.18 -39.95 10.66
C PRO A 122 15.64 -40.01 12.11
N LEU A 123 16.81 -39.49 12.46
CA LEU A 123 17.29 -39.42 13.85
C LEU A 123 16.44 -38.42 14.67
N ALA A 124 16.10 -37.31 14.08
CA ALA A 124 15.35 -36.26 14.75
C ALA A 124 13.83 -36.46 14.69
N ARG A 125 13.33 -37.36 13.84
CA ARG A 125 11.89 -37.63 13.69
C ARG A 125 11.12 -37.75 15.01
N PRO A 126 11.61 -38.45 16.05
CA PRO A 126 10.88 -38.61 17.31
C PRO A 126 10.70 -37.33 18.13
N ILE A 127 11.51 -36.29 17.85
CA ILE A 127 11.51 -35.04 18.62
C ILE A 127 10.90 -33.86 17.86
N ILE A 128 10.55 -34.03 16.58
CA ILE A 128 9.86 -32.98 15.81
C ILE A 128 8.48 -32.74 16.43
N HIS A 129 8.20 -31.47 16.81
CA HIS A 129 6.90 -31.07 17.35
C HIS A 129 6.61 -31.61 18.77
N LEU A 130 7.62 -31.91 19.57
CA LEU A 130 7.47 -32.46 20.92
C LEU A 130 6.67 -31.49 21.81
N GLY A 131 5.67 -32.00 22.52
CA GLY A 131 4.77 -31.21 23.38
C GLY A 131 3.88 -30.17 22.68
N ALA A 132 4.07 -29.91 21.40
CA ALA A 132 3.39 -28.86 20.66
C ALA A 132 2.01 -29.29 20.07
N THR A 133 1.19 -28.33 19.74
CA THR A 133 -0.04 -28.48 18.94
C THR A 133 0.14 -27.87 17.56
N SER A 134 -0.70 -28.19 16.58
CA SER A 134 -0.63 -27.66 15.22
C SER A 134 -0.54 -26.12 15.17
N CYS A 135 -1.28 -25.44 16.05
CA CYS A 135 -1.23 -23.97 16.12
C CYS A 135 0.08 -23.41 16.66
N PHE A 136 0.99 -24.25 17.15
CA PHE A 136 2.36 -23.82 17.44
C PHE A 136 3.06 -23.33 16.16
N VAL A 137 2.97 -24.07 15.05
CA VAL A 137 3.61 -23.63 13.81
C VAL A 137 2.71 -22.77 12.96
N THR A 138 1.39 -23.04 12.90
CA THR A 138 0.50 -22.26 12.03
C THR A 138 0.38 -20.81 12.52
N ASP A 139 0.09 -20.56 13.79
CA ASP A 139 -0.11 -19.22 14.31
C ASP A 139 1.21 -18.46 14.50
N ASN A 140 2.23 -19.10 15.12
CA ASN A 140 3.55 -18.45 15.22
C ASN A 140 4.13 -18.15 13.83
N GLY A 141 3.98 -19.10 12.88
CA GLY A 141 4.48 -18.93 11.52
C GLY A 141 3.77 -17.80 10.77
N ASP A 142 2.44 -17.75 10.82
CA ASP A 142 1.67 -16.70 10.17
C ASP A 142 2.00 -15.33 10.77
N LEU A 143 2.16 -15.20 12.10
CA LEU A 143 2.52 -13.95 12.76
C LEU A 143 3.94 -13.48 12.37
N LEU A 144 4.91 -14.40 12.28
CA LEU A 144 6.26 -14.06 11.80
C LEU A 144 6.26 -13.62 10.34
N ILE A 145 5.55 -14.34 9.47
CA ILE A 145 5.40 -13.96 8.05
C ILE A 145 4.74 -12.59 7.92
N CYS A 146 3.67 -12.32 8.69
CA CYS A 146 3.05 -10.99 8.71
C CYS A 146 4.01 -9.89 9.16
N ARG A 147 4.84 -10.13 10.17
CA ARG A 147 5.87 -9.17 10.60
C ARG A 147 6.90 -8.88 9.51
N GLU A 148 7.39 -9.93 8.82
CA GLU A 148 8.32 -9.75 7.70
C GLU A 148 7.67 -9.02 6.53
N ALA A 149 6.41 -9.32 6.22
CA ALA A 149 5.64 -8.61 5.20
C ALA A 149 5.41 -7.13 5.57
N LEU A 150 5.04 -6.82 6.82
CA LEU A 150 4.93 -5.45 7.32
C LEU A 150 6.26 -4.69 7.26
N ALA A 151 7.38 -5.34 7.58
CA ALA A 151 8.70 -4.74 7.44
C ALA A 151 9.05 -4.39 5.97
N LEU A 152 8.64 -5.24 5.03
CA LEU A 152 8.74 -4.93 3.60
C LEU A 152 7.85 -3.74 3.21
N LEU A 153 6.58 -3.70 3.67
CA LEU A 153 5.68 -2.58 3.42
C LEU A 153 6.19 -1.28 4.03
N ARG A 154 6.76 -1.34 5.25
CA ARG A 154 7.42 -0.20 5.89
C ARG A 154 8.50 0.41 5.01
N THR A 155 9.38 -0.43 4.49
CA THR A 155 10.45 0.03 3.59
C THR A 155 9.89 0.73 2.36
N ARG A 156 8.85 0.16 1.74
CA ARG A 156 8.18 0.76 0.57
C ARG A 156 7.46 2.06 0.89
N LEU A 157 6.81 2.13 2.05
CA LEU A 157 6.14 3.36 2.50
C LEU A 157 7.14 4.49 2.71
N CYS A 158 8.29 4.20 3.32
CA CYS A 158 9.39 5.16 3.44
C CYS A 158 9.95 5.58 2.07
N ASP A 159 10.06 4.65 1.10
CA ASP A 159 10.47 4.97 -0.28
C ASP A 159 9.49 5.95 -0.96
N VAL A 160 8.17 5.78 -0.75
CA VAL A 160 7.15 6.70 -1.27
C VAL A 160 7.27 8.08 -0.63
N ILE A 161 7.41 8.12 0.71
CA ILE A 161 7.59 9.37 1.46
C ILE A 161 8.83 10.11 0.95
N ALA A 162 9.97 9.42 0.75
CA ALA A 162 11.20 10.00 0.25
C ALA A 162 11.04 10.57 -1.18
N ALA A 163 10.35 9.86 -2.07
CA ALA A 163 10.06 10.33 -3.42
C ALA A 163 9.18 11.58 -3.43
N LEU A 164 8.12 11.59 -2.63
CA LEU A 164 7.25 12.77 -2.48
C LEU A 164 7.96 13.95 -1.81
N ALA A 165 8.86 13.69 -0.85
CA ALA A 165 9.66 14.73 -0.22
C ALA A 165 10.59 15.42 -1.22
N THR A 166 11.22 14.65 -2.11
CA THR A 166 12.03 15.18 -3.21
C THR A 166 11.18 16.07 -4.13
N PHE A 167 10.00 15.57 -4.54
CA PHE A 167 9.05 16.32 -5.35
C PHE A 167 8.59 17.60 -4.65
N ALA A 168 8.19 17.53 -3.37
CA ALA A 168 7.74 18.68 -2.60
C ALA A 168 8.83 19.76 -2.48
N GLY A 169 10.08 19.36 -2.24
CA GLY A 169 11.23 20.27 -2.19
C GLY A 169 11.51 20.93 -3.53
N GLN A 170 11.44 20.19 -4.63
CA GLN A 170 11.64 20.73 -5.97
C GLN A 170 10.61 21.81 -6.34
N TRP A 171 9.36 21.63 -5.91
CA TRP A 171 8.23 22.47 -6.29
C TRP A 171 7.69 23.33 -5.13
N GLN A 172 8.51 23.56 -4.10
CA GLN A 172 8.12 24.27 -2.87
C GLN A 172 7.65 25.71 -3.09
N ASP A 173 8.20 26.37 -4.12
CA ASP A 173 7.93 27.77 -4.41
C ASP A 173 7.08 27.97 -5.70
N GLN A 174 6.72 26.88 -6.42
CA GLN A 174 5.85 26.96 -7.59
C GLN A 174 4.42 27.28 -7.18
N ALA A 175 4.02 28.54 -7.30
CA ALA A 175 2.65 28.98 -7.03
C ALA A 175 1.65 28.26 -7.93
N CYS A 176 0.54 27.83 -7.36
CA CYS A 176 -0.59 27.22 -8.04
C CYS A 176 -1.91 27.60 -7.38
N LEU A 177 -3.01 27.41 -8.09
CA LEU A 177 -4.34 27.65 -7.56
C LEU A 177 -4.69 26.60 -6.49
N GLY A 178 -5.10 27.03 -5.30
CA GLY A 178 -5.71 26.18 -4.30
C GLY A 178 -7.18 25.92 -4.60
N PHE A 179 -7.71 24.77 -4.17
CA PHE A 179 -9.10 24.40 -4.35
C PHE A 179 -9.73 24.03 -3.01
N THR A 180 -10.88 24.61 -2.70
CA THR A 180 -11.80 24.15 -1.65
C THR A 180 -13.14 23.81 -2.29
N HIS A 181 -13.75 22.70 -1.91
CA HIS A 181 -14.96 22.20 -2.59
C HIS A 181 -14.77 22.03 -4.11
N PHE A 182 -13.53 21.82 -4.53
CA PHE A 182 -13.08 21.81 -5.93
C PHE A 182 -13.41 23.13 -6.69
N GLN A 183 -13.57 24.23 -5.95
CA GLN A 183 -13.69 25.58 -6.50
C GLN A 183 -12.39 26.35 -6.28
N PRO A 184 -12.02 27.27 -7.21
CA PRO A 184 -10.89 28.15 -7.05
C PRO A 184 -10.91 28.87 -5.69
N ALA A 185 -9.79 28.79 -4.98
CA ALA A 185 -9.56 29.41 -3.68
C ALA A 185 -8.21 30.13 -3.69
N GLN A 186 -7.73 30.55 -2.52
CA GLN A 186 -6.45 31.23 -2.42
C GLN A 186 -5.29 30.39 -2.99
N PRO A 187 -4.26 31.04 -3.58
CA PRO A 187 -3.06 30.36 -4.07
C PRO A 187 -2.33 29.59 -2.97
N THR A 188 -1.71 28.51 -3.38
CA THR A 188 -0.76 27.72 -2.60
C THR A 188 0.46 27.41 -3.45
N THR A 189 1.28 26.40 -3.09
CA THR A 189 2.33 25.90 -3.97
C THR A 189 2.15 24.41 -4.28
N VAL A 190 2.70 23.96 -5.41
CA VAL A 190 2.68 22.53 -5.80
C VAL A 190 3.35 21.68 -4.71
N GLY A 191 4.49 22.15 -4.17
CA GLY A 191 5.17 21.46 -3.08
C GLY A 191 4.35 21.42 -1.80
N LYS A 192 3.63 22.50 -1.45
CA LYS A 192 2.76 22.52 -0.28
C LYS A 192 1.60 21.52 -0.41
N ARG A 193 1.03 21.37 -1.60
CA ARG A 193 0.02 20.33 -1.87
C ARG A 193 0.58 18.93 -1.63
N ALA A 194 1.81 18.66 -2.06
CA ALA A 194 2.46 17.38 -1.86
C ALA A 194 2.72 17.07 -0.37
N THR A 195 2.96 18.07 0.48
CA THR A 195 3.10 17.83 1.93
C THR A 195 1.82 17.31 2.59
N LEU A 196 0.65 17.53 2.01
CA LEU A 196 -0.60 16.96 2.52
C LEU A 196 -0.63 15.44 2.33
N TRP A 197 -0.16 14.96 1.17
CA TRP A 197 -0.03 13.52 0.91
C TRP A 197 1.01 12.87 1.81
N ILE A 198 2.16 13.56 2.03
CA ILE A 198 3.22 13.07 2.93
C ILE A 198 2.70 12.98 4.37
N GLN A 199 1.93 13.96 4.84
CA GLN A 199 1.38 13.97 6.19
C GLN A 199 0.52 12.73 6.48
N ASP A 200 -0.36 12.36 5.53
CA ASP A 200 -1.19 11.16 5.66
C ASP A 200 -0.31 9.89 5.77
N LEU A 201 0.73 9.78 4.92
CA LEU A 201 1.65 8.64 4.94
C LEU A 201 2.54 8.57 6.20
N LEU A 202 2.84 9.71 6.84
CA LEU A 202 3.56 9.71 8.12
C LEU A 202 2.71 9.14 9.25
N LEU A 203 1.42 9.40 9.27
CA LEU A 203 0.47 8.78 10.21
C LEU A 203 0.37 7.27 9.96
N ASP A 204 0.26 6.85 8.70
CA ASP A 204 0.27 5.43 8.34
C ASP A 204 1.57 4.72 8.76
N LEU A 205 2.72 5.41 8.67
CA LEU A 205 4.02 4.87 9.09
C LEU A 205 4.08 4.70 10.61
N GLU A 206 3.55 5.65 11.39
CA GLU A 206 3.46 5.56 12.85
C GLU A 206 2.60 4.35 13.27
N ASP A 207 1.43 4.18 12.66
CA ASP A 207 0.54 3.05 12.91
C ASP A 207 1.20 1.71 12.55
N LEU A 208 1.87 1.65 11.40
CA LEU A 208 2.59 0.46 10.96
C LEU A 208 3.74 0.11 11.93
N ASP A 209 4.53 1.09 12.34
CA ASP A 209 5.62 0.92 13.30
C ASP A 209 5.11 0.48 14.67
N HIS A 210 3.96 1.01 15.10
CA HIS A 210 3.29 0.57 16.32
C HIS A 210 2.89 -0.92 16.23
N VAL A 211 2.24 -1.33 15.15
CA VAL A 211 1.83 -2.74 14.96
C VAL A 211 3.05 -3.66 14.86
N LEU A 212 4.08 -3.28 14.11
CA LEU A 212 5.34 -4.05 14.04
C LEU A 212 5.96 -4.27 15.41
N ARG A 213 6.02 -3.22 16.24
CA ARG A 213 6.62 -3.29 17.56
C ARG A 213 5.81 -4.11 18.56
N THR A 214 4.49 -4.06 18.46
CA THR A 214 3.57 -4.60 19.47
C THR A 214 2.92 -5.94 19.08
N THR A 215 3.17 -6.46 17.86
CA THR A 215 2.62 -7.76 17.44
C THR A 215 3.48 -8.89 18.02
N PRO A 216 2.96 -9.70 18.97
CA PRO A 216 3.68 -10.81 19.57
C PRO A 216 3.62 -12.05 18.68
N VAL A 217 4.38 -13.10 19.03
CA VAL A 217 4.08 -14.47 18.61
C VAL A 217 3.10 -15.13 19.59
N ARG A 218 2.51 -16.27 19.20
CA ARG A 218 1.64 -17.05 20.12
C ARG A 218 2.45 -17.67 21.27
N GLY A 219 3.66 -18.11 21.00
CA GLY A 219 4.50 -18.85 21.95
C GLY A 219 4.15 -20.35 22.00
N ILE A 220 4.56 -21.00 23.09
CA ILE A 220 4.41 -22.44 23.35
C ILE A 220 3.24 -22.73 24.30
N LYS A 221 2.00 -22.48 23.87
CA LYS A 221 0.83 -22.48 24.79
C LYS A 221 0.06 -23.82 24.89
N GLY A 222 0.34 -24.81 24.00
CA GLY A 222 -0.37 -26.09 24.01
C GLY A 222 -1.78 -26.02 23.42
N THR A 223 -2.55 -27.11 23.58
CA THR A 223 -3.84 -27.31 22.88
C THR A 223 -4.94 -26.33 23.30
N THR A 224 -4.98 -25.94 24.56
CA THR A 224 -6.00 -25.01 25.11
C THR A 224 -5.37 -23.77 25.77
N GLY A 225 -4.08 -23.55 25.56
CA GLY A 225 -3.37 -22.40 26.15
C GLY A 225 -2.81 -22.65 27.55
N THR A 226 -2.96 -23.84 28.09
CA THR A 226 -2.59 -24.18 29.47
C THR A 226 -1.16 -24.71 29.61
N GLN A 227 -0.45 -24.95 28.52
CA GLN A 227 0.89 -25.56 28.47
C GLN A 227 0.97 -26.98 29.12
N ALA A 228 -0.18 -27.68 29.29
CA ALA A 228 -0.25 -28.95 30.01
C ALA A 228 0.72 -30.02 29.47
N SER A 229 0.86 -30.15 28.14
CA SER A 229 1.79 -31.12 27.53
C SER A 229 3.25 -30.79 27.79
N PHE A 230 3.61 -29.53 27.88
CA PHE A 230 4.97 -29.11 28.25
C PHE A 230 5.20 -29.29 29.75
N LEU A 231 4.18 -29.06 30.58
CA LEU A 231 4.27 -29.30 32.03
C LEU A 231 4.53 -30.77 32.31
N GLU A 232 3.86 -31.68 31.57
CA GLU A 232 4.10 -33.12 31.64
C GLU A 232 5.52 -33.50 31.23
N LEU A 233 6.07 -32.92 30.16
CA LEU A 233 7.46 -33.15 29.72
C LEU A 233 8.51 -32.73 30.76
N PHE A 234 8.18 -31.86 31.66
CA PHE A 234 9.03 -31.40 32.76
C PHE A 234 8.59 -31.86 34.15
N ASP A 235 7.86 -32.99 34.23
CA ASP A 235 7.45 -33.62 35.49
C ASP A 235 6.70 -32.64 36.45
N GLY A 236 5.90 -31.74 35.91
CA GLY A 236 5.16 -30.74 36.69
C GLY A 236 5.95 -29.46 37.05
N ASP A 237 7.15 -29.28 36.55
CA ASP A 237 7.98 -28.10 36.82
C ASP A 237 7.54 -26.92 35.94
N GLY A 238 6.71 -26.04 36.51
CA GLY A 238 6.20 -24.82 35.86
C GLY A 238 7.29 -23.81 35.53
N GLU A 239 8.34 -23.68 36.37
CA GLU A 239 9.41 -22.70 36.13
C GLU A 239 10.23 -23.09 34.89
N ARG A 240 10.42 -24.40 34.65
CA ARG A 240 11.08 -24.88 33.41
C ARG A 240 10.21 -24.65 32.18
N VAL A 241 8.88 -24.73 32.29
CA VAL A 241 7.98 -24.40 31.17
C VAL A 241 8.02 -22.90 30.83
N GLU A 242 8.06 -22.03 31.84
CA GLU A 242 8.25 -20.59 31.64
C GLU A 242 9.62 -20.28 31.00
N ALA A 243 10.68 -20.95 31.49
CA ALA A 243 12.02 -20.84 30.91
C ALA A 243 12.06 -21.34 29.46
N LEU A 244 11.30 -22.39 29.12
CA LEU A 244 11.19 -22.90 27.74
C LEU A 244 10.59 -21.82 26.81
N GLU A 245 9.49 -21.20 27.22
CA GLU A 245 8.88 -20.12 26.41
C GLU A 245 9.81 -18.93 26.24
N ALA A 246 10.51 -18.52 27.29
CA ALA A 246 11.47 -17.43 27.25
C ALA A 246 12.62 -17.71 26.26
N ARG A 247 13.20 -18.93 26.30
CA ARG A 247 14.28 -19.35 25.37
C ARG A 247 13.79 -19.43 23.93
N PHE A 248 12.61 -20.04 23.73
CA PHE A 248 11.98 -20.06 22.41
C PHE A 248 11.79 -18.64 21.85
N CYS A 249 11.22 -17.73 22.64
CA CYS A 249 11.00 -16.34 22.25
C CYS A 249 12.31 -15.61 21.92
N ALA A 250 13.39 -15.85 22.70
CA ALA A 250 14.70 -15.29 22.43
C ALA A 250 15.27 -15.77 21.08
N LYS A 251 15.09 -17.04 20.73
CA LYS A 251 15.56 -17.62 19.45
C LYS A 251 14.78 -17.09 18.25
N VAL A 252 13.46 -16.84 18.38
CA VAL A 252 12.65 -16.26 17.31
C VAL A 252 12.70 -14.73 17.28
N GLY A 253 13.25 -14.08 18.30
CA GLY A 253 13.43 -12.63 18.38
C GLY A 253 12.13 -11.84 18.63
N VAL A 254 11.05 -12.49 19.12
CA VAL A 254 9.75 -11.87 19.35
C VAL A 254 9.12 -12.42 20.64
N ALA A 255 8.59 -11.54 21.47
CA ALA A 255 7.90 -11.95 22.71
C ALA A 255 6.60 -12.70 22.43
N ALA A 256 6.26 -13.65 23.31
CA ALA A 256 4.98 -14.33 23.24
C ALA A 256 3.83 -13.48 23.80
N ILE A 257 2.61 -13.74 23.34
CA ILE A 257 1.39 -13.22 23.96
C ILE A 257 1.26 -13.82 25.37
N PRO A 258 0.88 -13.03 26.39
CA PRO A 258 0.80 -13.54 27.75
C PRO A 258 -0.15 -14.74 27.91
N VAL A 259 -1.35 -14.64 27.36
CA VAL A 259 -2.38 -15.68 27.40
C VAL A 259 -2.99 -15.93 26.03
N SER A 260 -3.31 -17.17 25.72
CA SER A 260 -4.03 -17.54 24.51
C SER A 260 -4.88 -18.81 24.72
N GLY A 261 -5.81 -19.07 23.83
CA GLY A 261 -6.37 -20.41 23.66
C GLY A 261 -5.44 -21.32 22.83
N GLN A 262 -6.01 -22.20 22.03
CA GLN A 262 -5.22 -22.96 21.05
C GLN A 262 -4.59 -22.06 20.00
N THR A 263 -5.20 -20.93 19.69
CA THR A 263 -4.72 -19.92 18.74
C THR A 263 -4.39 -18.60 19.43
N ALA A 264 -3.59 -17.77 18.78
CA ALA A 264 -3.51 -16.36 19.14
C ALA A 264 -4.86 -15.68 18.92
N THR A 265 -5.11 -14.57 19.62
CA THR A 265 -6.33 -13.80 19.41
C THR A 265 -6.41 -13.26 17.98
N ARG A 266 -7.56 -13.37 17.34
CA ARG A 266 -7.81 -12.84 15.99
C ARG A 266 -7.89 -11.31 15.93
N LYS A 267 -7.86 -10.65 17.10
CA LYS A 267 -7.67 -9.19 17.18
C LYS A 267 -6.34 -8.71 16.56
N LEU A 268 -5.35 -9.60 16.41
CA LEU A 268 -4.09 -9.26 15.73
C LEU A 268 -4.31 -9.05 14.24
N GLU A 269 -5.21 -9.81 13.61
CA GLU A 269 -5.57 -9.60 12.20
C GLU A 269 -6.40 -8.32 11.99
N ASP A 270 -7.25 -7.93 12.96
CA ASP A 270 -7.96 -6.66 12.90
C ASP A 270 -6.97 -5.49 12.87
N ARG A 271 -5.94 -5.52 13.73
CA ARG A 271 -4.88 -4.50 13.76
C ARG A 271 -4.08 -4.45 12.46
N LEU A 272 -3.72 -5.62 11.91
CA LEU A 272 -3.09 -5.70 10.59
C LEU A 272 -3.98 -5.08 9.52
N GLY A 273 -5.25 -5.46 9.49
CA GLY A 273 -6.22 -4.94 8.52
C GLY A 273 -6.37 -3.42 8.59
N GLN A 274 -6.39 -2.82 9.79
CA GLN A 274 -6.46 -1.37 9.98
C GLN A 274 -5.27 -0.64 9.36
N VAL A 275 -4.04 -1.11 9.59
CA VAL A 275 -2.84 -0.54 8.98
C VAL A 275 -2.89 -0.64 7.46
N LEU A 276 -3.27 -1.80 6.92
CA LEU A 276 -3.40 -1.97 5.47
C LEU A 276 -4.43 -1.03 4.87
N CYS A 277 -5.55 -0.80 5.56
CA CYS A 277 -6.58 0.15 5.13
C CYS A 277 -6.13 1.61 5.22
N GLY A 278 -5.40 2.01 6.27
CA GLY A 278 -4.84 3.35 6.38
C GLY A 278 -4.00 3.67 5.16
N ILE A 279 -2.98 2.85 4.88
CA ILE A 279 -2.09 3.01 3.71
C ILE A 279 -2.88 3.04 2.40
N ALA A 280 -3.86 2.14 2.23
CA ALA A 280 -4.67 2.09 1.03
C ALA A 280 -5.54 3.35 0.85
N ALA A 281 -6.10 3.89 1.93
CA ALA A 281 -6.90 5.10 1.92
C ALA A 281 -6.07 6.33 1.54
N SER A 282 -4.88 6.51 2.17
CA SER A 282 -3.95 7.58 1.86
C SER A 282 -3.47 7.52 0.40
N ALA A 283 -3.14 6.33 -0.10
CA ALA A 283 -2.77 6.15 -1.50
C ALA A 283 -3.93 6.45 -2.46
N SER A 284 -5.16 6.06 -2.10
CA SER A 284 -6.36 6.37 -2.89
C SER A 284 -6.63 7.87 -2.96
N LYS A 285 -6.46 8.58 -1.85
CA LYS A 285 -6.60 10.04 -1.78
C LYS A 285 -5.59 10.73 -2.71
N PHE A 286 -4.31 10.35 -2.64
CA PHE A 286 -3.29 10.85 -3.58
C PHE A 286 -3.69 10.60 -5.04
N ALA A 287 -4.10 9.36 -5.37
CA ALA A 287 -4.47 8.98 -6.73
C ALA A 287 -5.71 9.75 -7.24
N CYS A 288 -6.68 10.04 -6.37
CA CYS A 288 -7.81 10.90 -6.72
C CYS A 288 -7.38 12.34 -7.02
N ASP A 289 -6.56 12.94 -6.16
CA ASP A 289 -6.03 14.28 -6.36
C ASP A 289 -5.25 14.37 -7.68
N LEU A 290 -4.37 13.39 -7.94
CA LEU A 290 -3.55 13.37 -9.17
C LEU A 290 -4.42 13.26 -10.43
N ARG A 291 -5.47 12.44 -10.42
CA ARG A 291 -6.42 12.33 -11.55
C ARG A 291 -7.13 13.65 -11.82
N LEU A 292 -7.50 14.40 -10.76
CA LEU A 292 -8.08 15.75 -10.91
C LEU A 292 -7.04 16.74 -11.44
N LEU A 293 -5.81 16.71 -10.95
CA LEU A 293 -4.72 17.57 -11.43
C LEU A 293 -4.36 17.27 -12.89
N GLN A 294 -4.41 16.02 -13.31
CA GLN A 294 -4.20 15.61 -14.70
C GLN A 294 -5.36 16.09 -15.61
N HIS A 295 -6.60 16.04 -15.13
CA HIS A 295 -7.73 16.66 -15.83
C HIS A 295 -7.50 18.17 -16.03
N LEU A 296 -6.96 18.86 -15.03
CA LEU A 296 -6.58 20.27 -15.10
C LEU A 296 -5.34 20.52 -15.97
N LYS A 297 -4.64 19.49 -16.41
CA LYS A 297 -3.36 19.54 -17.15
C LYS A 297 -2.23 20.24 -16.38
N GLU A 298 -2.26 20.16 -15.06
CA GLU A 298 -1.28 20.79 -14.17
C GLU A 298 -0.17 19.84 -13.75
N VAL A 299 -0.55 18.60 -13.34
CA VAL A 299 0.36 17.53 -12.94
C VAL A 299 -0.15 16.21 -13.49
N GLU A 300 0.75 15.40 -14.04
CA GLU A 300 0.44 14.09 -14.62
C GLU A 300 1.31 12.99 -14.02
N GLU A 301 0.80 11.75 -14.03
CA GLU A 301 1.65 10.58 -13.78
C GLU A 301 2.65 10.37 -14.93
N PRO A 302 3.79 9.69 -14.69
CA PRO A 302 4.76 9.42 -15.73
C PRO A 302 4.17 8.57 -16.86
N PHE A 303 4.56 8.93 -18.08
CA PHE A 303 4.13 8.24 -19.29
C PHE A 303 5.35 7.77 -20.07
N GLU A 304 5.48 6.47 -20.30
CA GLU A 304 6.65 5.90 -20.99
C GLU A 304 6.56 6.12 -22.49
N THR A 305 7.71 6.27 -23.14
CA THR A 305 7.80 6.61 -24.58
C THR A 305 7.10 5.57 -25.46
N SER A 306 7.12 4.30 -25.05
CA SER A 306 6.47 3.19 -25.77
C SER A 306 5.05 2.88 -25.28
N GLN A 307 4.55 3.62 -24.28
CA GLN A 307 3.24 3.37 -23.70
C GLN A 307 2.12 3.85 -24.62
N VAL A 308 1.13 3.01 -24.86
CA VAL A 308 -0.09 3.39 -25.61
C VAL A 308 -1.18 3.75 -24.61
N GLY A 309 -1.55 5.02 -24.57
CA GLY A 309 -2.57 5.53 -23.62
C GLY A 309 -4.01 5.24 -24.04
N SER A 310 -4.26 5.06 -25.34
CA SER A 310 -5.58 4.79 -25.89
C SER A 310 -5.44 4.20 -27.29
N SER A 311 -6.21 3.15 -27.60
CA SER A 311 -6.25 2.54 -28.93
C SER A 311 -6.92 3.44 -29.99
N ALA A 312 -7.90 4.26 -29.56
CA ALA A 312 -8.66 5.13 -30.46
C ALA A 312 -8.08 6.55 -30.58
N MET A 313 -7.40 7.03 -29.53
CA MET A 313 -6.84 8.38 -29.45
C MET A 313 -5.39 8.34 -28.97
N PRO A 314 -4.40 8.15 -29.83
CA PRO A 314 -3.00 7.91 -29.44
C PRO A 314 -2.36 9.00 -28.59
N TYR A 315 -2.81 10.27 -28.71
CA TYR A 315 -2.33 11.39 -27.91
C TYR A 315 -2.85 11.40 -26.47
N LYS A 316 -3.89 10.62 -26.17
CA LYS A 316 -4.56 10.61 -24.87
C LYS A 316 -3.71 9.89 -23.82
N ARG A 317 -3.37 10.59 -22.75
CA ARG A 317 -2.65 10.02 -21.60
C ARG A 317 -3.63 9.76 -20.48
N ASN A 318 -3.95 8.49 -20.25
CA ASN A 318 -4.83 8.10 -19.15
C ASN A 318 -4.04 7.88 -17.87
N PRO A 319 -4.54 8.29 -16.68
CA PRO A 319 -3.90 8.07 -15.39
C PRO A 319 -4.09 6.61 -14.91
N MET A 320 -3.64 5.63 -15.70
CA MET A 320 -3.94 4.21 -15.49
C MET A 320 -3.33 3.65 -14.21
N ARG A 321 -2.16 4.16 -13.80
CA ARG A 321 -1.51 3.74 -12.55
C ARG A 321 -2.27 4.26 -11.34
N SER A 322 -2.71 5.51 -11.38
CA SER A 322 -3.57 6.11 -10.34
C SER A 322 -4.94 5.43 -10.26
N GLU A 323 -5.55 5.09 -11.39
CA GLU A 323 -6.80 4.32 -11.43
C GLU A 323 -6.64 2.94 -10.83
N ARG A 324 -5.50 2.28 -11.06
CA ARG A 324 -5.18 0.98 -10.46
C ARG A 324 -4.96 1.09 -8.95
N ILE A 325 -4.30 2.15 -8.45
CA ILE A 325 -4.21 2.42 -7.00
C ILE A 325 -5.62 2.52 -6.40
N ASN A 326 -6.50 3.34 -6.96
CA ASN A 326 -7.88 3.48 -6.47
C ASN A 326 -8.64 2.14 -6.49
N SER A 327 -8.44 1.32 -7.51
CA SER A 327 -9.07 0.01 -7.65
C SER A 327 -8.60 -0.98 -6.58
N LEU A 328 -7.28 -1.10 -6.39
CA LEU A 328 -6.68 -1.97 -5.36
C LEU A 328 -7.01 -1.48 -3.95
N ALA A 329 -7.02 -0.17 -3.71
CA ALA A 329 -7.39 0.41 -2.42
C ALA A 329 -8.84 0.06 -2.04
N ARG A 330 -9.78 0.15 -2.99
CA ARG A 330 -11.17 -0.25 -2.77
C ARG A 330 -11.30 -1.71 -2.39
N PHE A 331 -10.49 -2.59 -2.99
CA PHE A 331 -10.42 -3.99 -2.63
C PHE A 331 -9.95 -4.17 -1.17
N VAL A 332 -8.84 -3.52 -0.78
CA VAL A 332 -8.30 -3.59 0.59
C VAL A 332 -9.31 -3.08 1.61
N LEU A 333 -9.94 -1.93 1.37
CA LEU A 333 -10.95 -1.35 2.24
C LEU A 333 -12.17 -2.28 2.45
N GLY A 334 -12.48 -3.13 1.47
CA GLY A 334 -13.54 -4.13 1.57
C GLY A 334 -13.18 -5.37 2.41
N LEU A 335 -11.89 -5.62 2.70
CA LEU A 335 -11.46 -6.80 3.46
C LEU A 335 -11.62 -6.65 4.98
N VAL A 336 -11.43 -5.44 5.52
CA VAL A 336 -11.39 -5.22 6.99
C VAL A 336 -12.68 -5.59 7.71
N PRO A 337 -13.88 -5.29 7.22
CA PRO A 337 -15.10 -5.72 7.92
C PRO A 337 -15.16 -7.22 8.18
N SER A 338 -14.59 -8.03 7.27
CA SER A 338 -14.60 -9.50 7.42
C SER A 338 -13.63 -10.01 8.48
N SER A 339 -12.50 -9.31 8.74
CA SER A 339 -11.59 -9.68 9.83
C SER A 339 -12.23 -9.43 11.20
N TYR A 340 -12.95 -8.33 11.37
CA TYR A 340 -13.73 -8.05 12.59
C TYR A 340 -14.80 -9.12 12.85
N GLN A 341 -15.49 -9.58 11.81
CA GLN A 341 -16.46 -10.66 11.93
C GLN A 341 -15.78 -11.95 12.40
N THR A 342 -14.61 -12.27 11.85
CA THR A 342 -13.82 -13.43 12.28
C THR A 342 -13.40 -13.34 13.74
N SER A 343 -12.89 -12.19 14.19
CA SER A 343 -12.49 -12.04 15.59
C SER A 343 -13.67 -12.09 16.57
N ALA A 344 -14.84 -11.60 16.15
CA ALA A 344 -16.05 -11.59 16.96
C ALA A 344 -16.72 -12.97 17.12
N THR A 345 -16.47 -13.89 16.19
CA THR A 345 -17.11 -15.21 16.18
C THR A 345 -16.18 -16.35 16.61
N GLN A 346 -14.99 -16.07 17.13
CA GLN A 346 -14.13 -17.10 17.72
C GLN A 346 -14.75 -17.64 18.99
N TRP A 347 -14.90 -19.00 19.06
CA TRP A 347 -15.53 -19.67 20.19
C TRP A 347 -14.47 -20.18 21.17
N MET A 348 -14.58 -19.77 22.43
CA MET A 348 -13.79 -20.30 23.53
C MET A 348 -12.29 -20.41 23.15
N GLU A 349 -11.69 -21.58 23.27
CA GLU A 349 -10.25 -21.80 22.99
C GLU A 349 -9.96 -22.01 21.51
N ARG A 350 -10.93 -22.42 20.69
CA ARG A 350 -10.76 -22.69 19.26
C ARG A 350 -12.07 -22.87 18.50
N THR A 351 -12.16 -22.20 17.35
CA THR A 351 -13.02 -22.63 16.22
C THR A 351 -12.16 -22.62 14.94
N LEU A 352 -12.55 -23.33 13.89
CA LEU A 352 -11.77 -23.46 12.65
C LEU A 352 -12.31 -22.58 11.50
N ASP A 353 -13.41 -21.88 11.71
CA ASP A 353 -14.07 -21.05 10.69
C ASP A 353 -13.18 -19.86 10.21
N ASP A 354 -12.22 -19.47 11.02
CA ASP A 354 -11.22 -18.45 10.68
C ASP A 354 -10.22 -18.91 9.60
N SER A 355 -9.96 -20.20 9.50
CA SER A 355 -8.80 -20.73 8.76
C SER A 355 -8.84 -20.39 7.27
N ALA A 356 -9.94 -20.69 6.56
CA ALA A 356 -10.08 -20.38 5.14
C ALA A 356 -10.11 -18.87 4.90
N HIS A 357 -10.84 -18.12 5.73
CA HIS A 357 -10.96 -16.69 5.67
C HIS A 357 -9.57 -16.00 5.77
N ARG A 358 -8.76 -16.33 6.77
CA ARG A 358 -7.43 -15.77 7.00
C ARG A 358 -6.47 -16.04 5.83
N ARG A 359 -6.51 -17.26 5.26
CA ARG A 359 -5.69 -17.62 4.08
C ARG A 359 -5.96 -16.70 2.88
N LEU A 360 -7.18 -16.20 2.74
CA LEU A 360 -7.58 -15.29 1.69
C LEU A 360 -7.28 -13.84 2.09
N THR A 361 -7.84 -13.34 3.18
CA THR A 361 -7.84 -11.91 3.51
C THR A 361 -6.45 -11.38 3.86
N VAL A 362 -5.67 -12.09 4.66
CA VAL A 362 -4.33 -11.65 5.06
C VAL A 362 -3.39 -11.61 3.87
N SER A 363 -3.32 -12.69 3.09
CA SER A 363 -2.42 -12.77 1.94
C SER A 363 -2.78 -11.76 0.84
N GLN A 364 -4.07 -11.64 0.52
CA GLN A 364 -4.53 -10.73 -0.51
C GLN A 364 -4.39 -9.26 -0.07
N GLY A 365 -4.66 -8.94 1.19
CA GLY A 365 -4.47 -7.61 1.74
C GLY A 365 -3.01 -7.15 1.66
N LEU A 366 -2.08 -7.99 2.10
CA LEU A 366 -0.64 -7.72 2.04
C LEU A 366 -0.15 -7.55 0.59
N MET A 367 -0.55 -8.44 -0.33
CA MET A 367 -0.20 -8.33 -1.74
C MET A 367 -0.77 -7.08 -2.40
N ALA A 368 -2.01 -6.71 -2.08
CA ALA A 368 -2.66 -5.55 -2.66
C ALA A 368 -2.00 -4.24 -2.21
N VAL A 369 -1.66 -4.12 -0.91
CA VAL A 369 -0.96 -2.92 -0.39
C VAL A 369 0.47 -2.85 -0.92
N ASP A 370 1.17 -3.98 -1.04
CA ASP A 370 2.48 -4.04 -1.70
C ASP A 370 2.41 -3.50 -3.13
N ALA A 371 1.42 -3.93 -3.91
CA ALA A 371 1.20 -3.45 -5.27
C ALA A 371 0.86 -1.94 -5.32
N ILE A 372 0.04 -1.45 -4.39
CA ILE A 372 -0.28 -0.03 -4.25
C ILE A 372 0.99 0.79 -4.01
N LEU A 373 1.84 0.39 -3.06
CA LEU A 373 3.07 1.12 -2.73
C LEU A 373 4.11 1.08 -3.86
N VAL A 374 4.19 -0.02 -4.62
CA VAL A 374 5.03 -0.12 -5.83
C VAL A 374 4.57 0.90 -6.89
N LEU A 375 3.27 0.96 -7.16
CA LEU A 375 2.69 1.93 -8.09
C LEU A 375 2.87 3.37 -7.60
N TYR A 376 2.62 3.61 -6.33
CA TYR A 376 2.72 4.94 -5.72
C TYR A 376 4.16 5.48 -5.80
N ARG A 377 5.17 4.67 -5.43
CA ARG A 377 6.57 5.05 -5.58
C ARG A 377 6.91 5.39 -7.02
N ASN A 378 6.49 4.54 -7.97
CA ASN A 378 6.75 4.76 -9.39
C ASN A 378 6.17 6.10 -9.87
N ILE A 379 4.93 6.41 -9.50
CA ILE A 379 4.31 7.70 -9.83
C ILE A 379 5.04 8.85 -9.15
N ALA A 380 5.23 8.77 -7.83
CA ALA A 380 5.83 9.84 -7.02
C ALA A 380 7.25 10.21 -7.45
N SER A 381 8.03 9.23 -7.92
CA SER A 381 9.41 9.44 -8.37
C SER A 381 9.53 10.17 -9.71
N ALA A 382 8.45 10.27 -10.49
CA ALA A 382 8.50 10.80 -11.86
C ALA A 382 7.26 11.62 -12.25
N LEU A 383 6.60 12.27 -11.27
CA LEU A 383 5.49 13.19 -11.52
C LEU A 383 5.90 14.29 -12.50
N VAL A 384 5.07 14.56 -13.48
CA VAL A 384 5.30 15.58 -14.51
C VAL A 384 4.48 16.82 -14.16
N VAL A 385 5.14 17.97 -13.97
CA VAL A 385 4.51 19.26 -13.67
C VAL A 385 4.55 20.13 -14.91
N TYR A 386 3.47 20.85 -15.21
CA TYR A 386 3.35 21.79 -16.31
C TYR A 386 3.23 23.24 -15.79
N PRO A 387 4.36 23.95 -15.47
CA PRO A 387 4.33 25.26 -14.84
C PRO A 387 3.54 26.31 -15.64
N ARG A 388 3.59 26.25 -16.97
CA ARG A 388 2.87 27.20 -17.83
C ARG A 388 1.35 27.02 -17.77
N MET A 389 0.86 25.77 -17.62
CA MET A 389 -0.56 25.51 -17.45
C MET A 389 -1.05 25.95 -16.07
N ILE A 390 -0.23 25.71 -15.04
CA ILE A 390 -0.48 26.18 -13.67
C ILE A 390 -0.57 27.70 -13.64
N GLU A 391 0.41 28.40 -14.23
CA GLU A 391 0.47 29.87 -14.32
C GLU A 391 -0.75 30.44 -15.06
N ALA A 392 -1.07 29.90 -16.22
CA ALA A 392 -2.22 30.36 -17.02
C ALA A 392 -3.55 30.24 -16.24
N ARG A 393 -3.76 29.13 -15.55
CA ARG A 393 -4.95 28.92 -14.72
C ARG A 393 -4.98 29.86 -13.52
N LEU A 394 -3.85 29.99 -12.81
CA LEU A 394 -3.74 30.87 -11.65
C LEU A 394 -4.01 32.34 -12.03
N LEU A 395 -3.40 32.83 -13.09
CA LEU A 395 -3.58 34.19 -13.56
C LEU A 395 -5.02 34.45 -14.06
N GLY A 396 -5.72 33.44 -14.53
CA GLY A 396 -7.14 33.55 -14.90
C GLY A 396 -8.07 33.81 -13.71
N GLU A 397 -7.73 33.31 -12.52
CA GLU A 397 -8.54 33.43 -11.32
C GLU A 397 -8.01 34.50 -10.33
N LEU A 398 -6.73 34.80 -10.37
CA LEU A 398 -6.05 35.67 -9.42
C LEU A 398 -6.66 37.07 -9.30
N PRO A 399 -7.19 37.72 -10.37
CA PRO A 399 -7.87 39.01 -10.25
C PRO A 399 -8.99 39.03 -9.23
N PHE A 400 -9.78 37.96 -9.11
CA PHE A 400 -10.85 37.85 -8.11
C PHE A 400 -10.34 37.75 -6.67
N MET A 401 -9.12 37.19 -6.49
CA MET A 401 -8.52 36.97 -5.17
C MET A 401 -7.69 38.16 -4.67
N ALA A 402 -7.32 39.06 -5.59
CA ALA A 402 -6.45 40.21 -5.30
C ALA A 402 -7.22 41.46 -4.88
N ALA A 403 -8.53 41.36 -4.59
CA ALA A 403 -9.37 42.49 -4.24
C ALA A 403 -8.74 43.42 -3.20
N GLU A 404 -8.25 42.84 -2.09
CA GLU A 404 -7.68 43.65 -0.98
C GLU A 404 -6.41 44.38 -1.40
N VAL A 405 -5.53 43.72 -2.14
CA VAL A 405 -4.28 44.33 -2.61
C VAL A 405 -4.58 45.52 -3.55
N MET A 406 -5.55 45.36 -4.46
CA MET A 406 -5.99 46.41 -5.38
C MET A 406 -6.68 47.54 -4.62
N LEU A 407 -7.57 47.24 -3.67
CA LEU A 407 -8.25 48.22 -2.82
C LEU A 407 -7.25 49.06 -2.04
N MET A 408 -6.28 48.42 -1.39
CA MET A 408 -5.25 49.14 -0.60
C MET A 408 -4.40 50.08 -1.46
N GLU A 409 -4.05 49.66 -2.69
CA GLU A 409 -3.32 50.51 -3.61
C GLU A 409 -4.14 51.70 -4.10
N ALA A 410 -5.42 51.47 -4.41
CA ALA A 410 -6.34 52.55 -4.83
C ALA A 410 -6.60 53.53 -3.67
N VAL A 411 -6.72 53.06 -2.44
CA VAL A 411 -6.83 53.94 -1.25
C VAL A 411 -5.57 54.81 -1.05
N LYS A 412 -4.38 54.28 -1.24
CA LYS A 412 -3.13 55.08 -1.21
C LYS A 412 -3.13 56.21 -2.25
N ARG A 413 -3.85 56.05 -3.34
CA ARG A 413 -4.03 57.07 -4.39
C ARG A 413 -5.20 58.03 -4.12
N GLY A 414 -5.80 57.94 -2.91
CA GLY A 414 -6.84 58.86 -2.45
C GLY A 414 -8.27 58.37 -2.64
N GLY A 415 -8.50 57.13 -3.06
CA GLY A 415 -9.83 56.54 -3.20
C GLY A 415 -10.52 56.23 -1.86
N ASP A 416 -11.85 56.24 -1.81
CA ASP A 416 -12.65 55.82 -0.68
C ASP A 416 -12.76 54.27 -0.65
N ARG A 417 -12.33 53.65 0.45
CA ARG A 417 -12.29 52.20 0.58
C ARG A 417 -13.68 51.54 0.39
N GLN A 418 -14.73 52.13 0.93
CA GLN A 418 -16.07 51.53 0.91
C GLN A 418 -16.69 51.63 -0.49
N ASP A 419 -16.52 52.79 -1.15
CA ASP A 419 -16.95 52.97 -2.53
C ASP A 419 -16.21 52.04 -3.48
N LEU A 420 -14.89 51.97 -3.36
CA LEU A 420 -14.08 51.07 -4.16
C LEU A 420 -14.42 49.59 -3.97
N HIS A 421 -14.76 49.17 -2.74
CA HIS A 421 -15.17 47.84 -2.44
C HIS A 421 -16.48 47.45 -3.18
N GLU A 422 -17.46 48.37 -3.18
CA GLU A 422 -18.73 48.15 -3.88
C GLU A 422 -18.51 48.10 -5.40
N ARG A 423 -17.66 49.02 -5.95
CA ARG A 423 -17.28 49.00 -7.37
C ARG A 423 -16.60 47.71 -7.77
N PHE A 424 -15.65 47.24 -6.94
CA PHE A 424 -15.02 45.95 -7.16
C PHE A 424 -16.04 44.79 -7.21
N ARG A 425 -16.97 44.77 -6.25
CA ARG A 425 -18.04 43.74 -6.19
C ARG A 425 -18.85 43.72 -7.47
N VAL A 426 -19.29 44.90 -7.97
CA VAL A 426 -20.06 45.02 -9.19
C VAL A 426 -19.26 44.57 -10.41
N ALA A 427 -18.02 45.03 -10.54
CA ALA A 427 -17.12 44.65 -11.64
C ALA A 427 -16.82 43.14 -11.62
N ALA A 428 -16.58 42.53 -10.44
CA ALA A 428 -16.31 41.10 -10.28
C ALA A 428 -17.55 40.26 -10.67
N GLN A 429 -18.75 40.70 -10.30
CA GLN A 429 -19.98 40.01 -10.70
C GLN A 429 -20.18 40.06 -12.22
N GLU A 430 -19.96 41.21 -12.84
CA GLU A 430 -20.03 41.34 -14.30
C GLU A 430 -18.96 40.52 -15.03
N ALA A 431 -17.73 40.56 -14.57
CA ALA A 431 -16.66 39.69 -15.13
C ALA A 431 -17.06 38.21 -15.01
N GLY A 432 -17.53 37.77 -13.83
CA GLY A 432 -18.01 36.40 -13.61
C GLY A 432 -19.19 36.01 -14.51
N ARG A 433 -20.12 36.94 -14.74
CA ARG A 433 -21.25 36.72 -15.67
C ARG A 433 -20.73 36.54 -17.11
N ARG A 434 -19.83 37.39 -17.58
CA ARG A 434 -19.22 37.29 -18.94
C ARG A 434 -18.48 35.96 -19.12
N ILE A 435 -17.70 35.55 -18.14
CA ILE A 435 -17.02 34.27 -18.19
C ILE A 435 -18.00 33.10 -18.34
N LYS A 436 -19.05 33.07 -17.48
CA LYS A 436 -19.96 31.90 -17.40
C LYS A 436 -21.02 31.87 -18.49
N GLN A 437 -21.54 33.04 -18.87
CA GLN A 437 -22.66 33.12 -19.85
C GLN A 437 -22.17 33.37 -21.27
N GLU A 438 -21.03 34.07 -21.45
CA GLU A 438 -20.57 34.48 -22.77
C GLU A 438 -19.26 33.75 -23.19
N GLY A 439 -18.62 32.97 -22.27
CA GLY A 439 -17.38 32.27 -22.57
C GLY A 439 -16.18 33.18 -22.77
N ARG A 440 -16.24 34.42 -22.27
CA ARG A 440 -15.17 35.41 -22.40
C ARG A 440 -14.04 35.15 -21.38
N PRO A 441 -12.82 35.60 -21.65
CA PRO A 441 -11.76 35.61 -20.66
C PRO A 441 -12.11 36.51 -19.47
N ASN A 442 -11.36 36.41 -18.38
CA ASN A 442 -11.51 37.26 -17.21
C ASN A 442 -11.10 38.71 -17.54
N GLU A 443 -12.06 39.60 -17.63
CA GLU A 443 -11.88 41.01 -17.97
C GLU A 443 -11.97 41.92 -16.74
N LEU A 444 -11.88 41.40 -15.52
CA LEU A 444 -12.03 42.20 -14.30
C LEU A 444 -11.08 43.37 -14.26
N LEU A 445 -9.80 43.19 -14.63
CA LEU A 445 -8.81 44.30 -14.64
C LEU A 445 -9.17 45.43 -15.62
N ALA A 446 -9.65 45.07 -16.80
CA ALA A 446 -10.14 46.02 -17.79
C ALA A 446 -11.38 46.80 -17.29
N LEU A 447 -12.29 46.14 -16.62
CA LEU A 447 -13.48 46.77 -16.01
C LEU A 447 -13.08 47.74 -14.90
N LEU A 448 -12.12 47.39 -14.04
CA LEU A 448 -11.61 48.28 -12.99
C LEU A 448 -10.85 49.47 -13.57
N ALA A 449 -9.98 49.26 -14.57
CA ALA A 449 -9.23 50.28 -15.21
C ALA A 449 -10.12 51.33 -15.98
N ALA A 450 -11.28 50.87 -16.45
CA ALA A 450 -12.25 51.74 -17.11
C ALA A 450 -13.01 52.65 -16.13
N ASP A 451 -13.01 52.39 -14.84
CA ASP A 451 -13.66 53.18 -13.79
C ASP A 451 -12.64 54.18 -13.20
N PRO A 452 -12.83 55.51 -13.41
CA PRO A 452 -11.90 56.53 -12.94
C PRO A 452 -11.66 56.52 -11.44
N ALA A 453 -12.57 56.00 -10.63
CA ALA A 453 -12.39 55.91 -9.18
C ALA A 453 -11.19 55.08 -8.75
N TRP A 454 -10.71 54.14 -9.58
CA TRP A 454 -9.57 53.30 -9.29
C TRP A 454 -8.21 54.03 -9.50
N ALA A 455 -8.20 55.09 -10.30
CA ALA A 455 -7.00 55.88 -10.61
C ALA A 455 -5.77 55.03 -10.98
N MET A 456 -5.99 53.91 -11.64
CA MET A 456 -4.99 52.94 -12.09
C MET A 456 -5.32 52.43 -13.49
N THR A 457 -4.27 52.26 -14.28
CA THR A 457 -4.34 51.60 -15.59
C THR A 457 -4.37 50.08 -15.45
N GLU A 458 -4.82 49.38 -16.49
CA GLU A 458 -4.80 47.89 -16.48
C GLU A 458 -3.37 47.32 -16.27
N PRO A 459 -2.30 47.83 -16.91
CA PRO A 459 -0.92 47.42 -16.62
C PRO A 459 -0.51 47.60 -15.15
N GLU A 460 -0.91 48.71 -14.50
CA GLU A 460 -0.63 48.90 -13.07
C GLU A 460 -1.38 47.92 -12.18
N LEU A 461 -2.66 47.67 -12.44
CA LEU A 461 -3.45 46.64 -11.76
C LEU A 461 -2.85 45.24 -11.94
N ARG A 462 -2.40 44.94 -13.17
CA ARG A 462 -1.77 43.65 -13.51
C ARG A 462 -0.44 43.46 -12.78
N ALA A 463 0.33 44.52 -12.57
CA ALA A 463 1.60 44.47 -11.83
C ALA A 463 1.42 44.15 -10.34
N LEU A 464 0.21 44.34 -9.79
CA LEU A 464 -0.11 43.91 -8.41
C LEU A 464 -0.33 42.38 -8.27
N LEU A 465 -0.50 41.69 -9.39
CA LEU A 465 -0.86 40.25 -9.44
C LEU A 465 0.39 39.36 -9.51
N ASP A 466 1.39 39.60 -8.67
CA ASP A 466 2.49 38.64 -8.49
C ASP A 466 2.00 37.44 -7.71
N PRO A 467 1.92 36.23 -8.30
CA PRO A 467 1.39 35.02 -7.64
C PRO A 467 2.09 34.70 -6.32
N VAL A 468 3.39 34.97 -6.20
CA VAL A 468 4.19 34.67 -5.00
C VAL A 468 3.66 35.38 -3.76
N ARG A 469 3.15 36.63 -3.93
CA ARG A 469 2.58 37.43 -2.84
C ARG A 469 1.33 36.78 -2.17
N PHE A 470 0.67 35.87 -2.87
CA PHE A 470 -0.59 35.26 -2.43
C PHE A 470 -0.41 33.85 -1.86
N THR A 471 0.79 33.27 -1.91
CA THR A 471 1.05 31.92 -1.40
C THR A 471 1.30 31.85 0.11
N GLY A 472 1.31 33.01 0.77
CA GLY A 472 1.56 33.11 2.22
C GLY A 472 2.89 32.45 2.62
N ARG A 473 2.83 31.53 3.57
CA ARG A 473 3.99 30.80 4.09
C ARG A 473 4.15 29.40 3.48
N ALA A 474 3.55 29.11 2.33
CA ALA A 474 3.54 27.76 1.77
C ALA A 474 4.94 27.18 1.59
N GLY A 475 5.88 27.90 0.94
CA GLY A 475 7.26 27.46 0.76
C GLY A 475 8.00 27.24 2.08
N ASP A 476 7.85 28.14 3.06
CA ASP A 476 8.47 28.00 4.39
C ASP A 476 7.94 26.78 5.12
N GLN A 477 6.64 26.52 5.04
CA GLN A 477 6.03 25.33 5.65
C GLN A 477 6.57 24.04 5.03
N VAL A 478 6.78 24.01 3.70
CA VAL A 478 7.40 22.86 3.02
C VAL A 478 8.82 22.64 3.53
N ARG A 479 9.66 23.67 3.49
CA ARG A 479 11.07 23.58 3.93
C ARG A 479 11.17 23.06 5.38
N ARG A 480 10.38 23.64 6.28
CA ARG A 480 10.36 23.22 7.68
C ARG A 480 9.92 21.78 7.83
N PHE A 481 8.77 21.39 7.24
CA PHE A 481 8.20 20.06 7.32
C PHE A 481 9.16 18.97 6.82
N LEU A 482 9.83 19.23 5.70
CA LEU A 482 10.83 18.31 5.16
C LEU A 482 12.07 18.18 6.06
N ALA A 483 12.50 19.28 6.67
CA ALA A 483 13.68 19.30 7.52
C ALA A 483 13.45 18.71 8.92
N THR A 484 12.21 18.62 9.38
CA THR A 484 11.86 18.14 10.73
C THR A 484 11.15 16.79 10.68
N GLU A 485 9.85 16.78 10.40
CA GLU A 485 9.00 15.59 10.51
C GLU A 485 9.43 14.49 9.53
N VAL A 486 9.66 14.87 8.26
CA VAL A 486 10.05 13.90 7.23
C VAL A 486 11.48 13.38 7.46
N ALA A 487 12.42 14.27 7.81
CA ALA A 487 13.79 13.87 8.10
C ALA A 487 13.86 12.91 9.31
N ALA A 488 13.06 13.15 10.35
CA ALA A 488 12.96 12.27 11.52
C ALA A 488 12.39 10.90 11.14
N ALA A 489 11.30 10.86 10.35
CA ALA A 489 10.65 9.62 9.93
C ALA A 489 11.55 8.75 9.02
N LEU A 490 12.38 9.38 8.20
CA LEU A 490 13.30 8.72 7.29
C LEU A 490 14.70 8.48 7.89
N ALA A 491 14.91 8.81 9.18
CA ALA A 491 16.20 8.59 9.83
C ALA A 491 16.60 7.10 9.79
N GLY A 492 17.78 6.83 9.21
CA GLY A 492 18.27 5.46 9.04
C GLY A 492 17.58 4.63 7.95
N HIS A 493 16.60 5.20 7.23
CA HIS A 493 16.00 4.51 6.08
C HIS A 493 17.04 4.25 4.98
N ARG A 494 17.01 3.03 4.44
CA ARG A 494 17.76 2.66 3.24
C ARG A 494 16.77 2.27 2.15
N PRO A 495 16.91 2.86 0.95
CA PRO A 495 16.01 2.54 -0.15
C PRO A 495 15.88 1.05 -0.40
N GLY A 496 14.66 0.58 -0.54
CA GLY A 496 14.38 -0.79 -0.92
C GLY A 496 14.73 -1.07 -2.38
N ALA A 497 14.89 -2.36 -2.71
CA ALA A 497 15.07 -2.77 -4.10
C ALA A 497 13.88 -2.32 -4.95
N GLU A 498 14.15 -1.81 -6.14
CA GLU A 498 13.09 -1.46 -7.09
C GLU A 498 12.31 -2.69 -7.50
N ALA A 499 10.99 -2.56 -7.45
CA ALA A 499 10.09 -3.55 -8.01
C ALA A 499 9.57 -3.03 -9.36
N PRO A 500 9.70 -3.80 -10.45
CA PRO A 500 9.20 -3.37 -11.74
C PRO A 500 7.68 -3.23 -11.70
N VAL A 501 7.17 -2.12 -12.22
CA VAL A 501 5.74 -1.93 -12.44
C VAL A 501 5.35 -2.74 -13.67
N ARG A 502 4.43 -3.68 -13.48
CA ARG A 502 3.82 -4.43 -14.58
C ARG A 502 2.53 -3.72 -14.96
N VAL A 503 2.52 -3.10 -16.12
CA VAL A 503 1.35 -2.37 -16.64
C VAL A 503 0.43 -3.30 -17.41
#